data_f358b68f7b9f9c533fa04d2463b678e8
#
_entry.id   f358b68f7b9f9c533fa04d2463b678e8
#
_cell.length_a   1.000
_cell.length_b   1.000
_cell.length_c   1.000
_cell.angle_alpha   90.00
_cell.angle_beta   90.00
_cell.angle_gamma   90.00
#
_symmetry.space_group_name_H-M   'P 1'
#
loop_
_entity.id
_entity.type
_entity.pdbx_description
1 polymer ?
#
loop_
_entity_poly.entity_id
_entity_poly.type
_entity_poly.pdbx_seq_one_letter_code
_entity_poly.pdbx_strand_id
1 'polypeptide(L)'
;MTHSYPATGYHHITACAGGAQEDVDFFTRVVGQRLVKQTVLMDGRFPHYHLYYSNANAEPGSVMTTFPYDRVAGRRGSGQVEAIAYTIAQGALPFWHEHLKRHRIEQGPVAERFGQRFIRFSHPAGLAFEVIEDKDDRRIGWTTDEIAQNESVRGFHGTVLSVRDVSEQERFLTEALGFRKTGVDGAYHRFEISSGGANKTLILMHEPERAPGSWTFGAGTVHHLALWVADDEALSAQKAIYEELGYTDASEIKDRFYFHSMYVRSPGGILVECCCNVPGGFEKDESASELGTKLHLPPWFEDRRAEILATLEPVVAPATATSRV
;
A
#
# COMPACT_ATOMS: atom_id res chain seq x y z
N MET A 1 19.81 16.21 -19.32
CA MET A 1 18.51 16.94 -19.32
C MET A 1 17.94 16.78 -17.91
N THR A 2 17.46 17.84 -17.27
CA THR A 2 16.80 17.73 -15.98
C THR A 2 15.36 17.26 -16.22
N HIS A 3 15.09 15.98 -15.98
CA HIS A 3 13.72 15.47 -16.05
C HIS A 3 12.85 16.15 -14.99
N SER A 4 11.64 16.54 -15.35
CA SER A 4 10.59 16.84 -14.39
C SER A 4 9.90 15.52 -14.09
N TYR A 5 10.11 15.00 -12.87
CA TYR A 5 9.55 13.69 -12.49
C TYR A 5 8.07 13.82 -12.12
N PRO A 6 7.17 13.07 -12.78
CA PRO A 6 5.74 13.16 -12.55
C PRO A 6 5.28 12.58 -11.20
N ALA A 7 5.98 11.55 -10.69
CA ALA A 7 5.61 10.89 -9.44
C ALA A 7 5.79 11.81 -8.23
N THR A 8 4.82 11.84 -7.32
CA THR A 8 4.79 12.83 -6.21
C THR A 8 4.66 12.23 -4.81
N GLY A 9 4.33 10.96 -4.68
CA GLY A 9 4.14 10.22 -3.43
C GLY A 9 3.48 8.89 -3.70
N TYR A 10 3.08 8.17 -2.64
CA TYR A 10 2.33 6.93 -2.82
C TYR A 10 0.89 7.22 -3.25
N HIS A 11 0.34 6.35 -4.09
CA HIS A 11 -1.09 6.25 -4.35
C HIS A 11 -1.71 5.16 -3.49
N HIS A 12 -1.24 3.93 -3.64
CA HIS A 12 -1.68 2.76 -2.88
C HIS A 12 -0.55 1.74 -2.72
N ILE A 13 -0.77 0.74 -1.89
CA ILE A 13 0.10 -0.43 -1.77
C ILE A 13 -0.79 -1.66 -1.84
N THR A 14 -0.43 -2.64 -2.66
CA THR A 14 -1.18 -3.88 -2.82
C THR A 14 -0.39 -5.06 -2.26
N ALA A 15 -1.03 -5.84 -1.39
CA ALA A 15 -0.44 -7.05 -0.81
C ALA A 15 -1.30 -8.28 -1.08
N CYS A 16 -0.70 -9.46 -0.96
CA CYS A 16 -1.39 -10.73 -0.95
C CYS A 16 -1.63 -11.15 0.50
N ALA A 17 -2.89 -11.27 0.89
CA ALA A 17 -3.32 -11.68 2.21
C ALA A 17 -3.79 -13.15 2.22
N GLY A 18 -4.24 -13.63 3.38
CA GLY A 18 -4.83 -14.96 3.56
C GLY A 18 -6.33 -15.00 3.21
N GLY A 19 -7.18 -15.35 4.18
CA GLY A 19 -8.64 -15.34 4.03
C GLY A 19 -9.24 -13.94 3.93
N ALA A 20 -10.32 -13.78 3.17
CA ALA A 20 -10.90 -12.46 2.92
C ALA A 20 -11.51 -11.82 4.18
N GLN A 21 -12.23 -12.61 5.00
CA GLN A 21 -12.80 -12.08 6.24
C GLN A 21 -11.74 -11.75 7.28
N GLU A 22 -10.70 -12.58 7.42
CA GLU A 22 -9.57 -12.31 8.32
C GLU A 22 -8.86 -11.00 7.95
N ASP A 23 -8.70 -10.76 6.66
CA ASP A 23 -8.10 -9.54 6.11
C ASP A 23 -8.97 -8.31 6.41
N VAL A 24 -10.28 -8.38 6.18
CA VAL A 24 -11.22 -7.30 6.53
C VAL A 24 -11.19 -7.02 8.03
N ASP A 25 -11.24 -8.03 8.87
CA ASP A 25 -11.20 -7.85 10.33
C ASP A 25 -9.88 -7.23 10.80
N PHE A 26 -8.75 -7.64 10.21
CA PHE A 26 -7.45 -7.06 10.53
C PHE A 26 -7.41 -5.57 10.18
N PHE A 27 -7.71 -5.19 8.94
CA PHE A 27 -7.59 -3.79 8.53
C PHE A 27 -8.63 -2.89 9.18
N THR A 28 -9.84 -3.38 9.44
CA THR A 28 -10.91 -2.52 9.99
C THR A 28 -10.92 -2.45 11.52
N ARG A 29 -10.54 -3.52 12.22
CA ARG A 29 -10.57 -3.57 13.69
C ARG A 29 -9.20 -3.36 14.32
N VAL A 30 -8.15 -3.95 13.74
CA VAL A 30 -6.78 -3.82 14.29
C VAL A 30 -6.12 -2.55 13.79
N VAL A 31 -6.03 -2.34 12.47
CA VAL A 31 -5.42 -1.13 11.89
C VAL A 31 -6.35 0.08 12.01
N GLY A 32 -7.66 -0.14 12.05
CA GLY A 32 -8.65 0.92 12.16
C GLY A 32 -8.83 1.71 10.87
N GLN A 33 -8.68 1.07 9.72
CA GLN A 33 -8.97 1.68 8.42
C GLN A 33 -10.43 1.45 8.00
N ARG A 34 -10.95 2.34 7.18
CA ARG A 34 -12.25 2.18 6.53
C ARG A 34 -12.10 1.20 5.35
N LEU A 35 -12.98 0.20 5.25
CA LEU A 35 -13.15 -0.54 3.99
C LEU A 35 -13.83 0.39 2.99
N VAL A 36 -13.15 0.73 1.88
CA VAL A 36 -13.63 1.73 0.93
C VAL A 36 -14.04 1.15 -0.42
N LYS A 37 -13.61 -0.09 -0.74
CA LYS A 37 -14.05 -0.79 -1.94
C LYS A 37 -13.93 -2.29 -1.78
N GLN A 38 -14.96 -3.00 -2.22
CA GLN A 38 -14.93 -4.44 -2.47
C GLN A 38 -15.12 -4.66 -3.97
N THR A 39 -14.14 -5.25 -4.63
CA THR A 39 -14.22 -5.62 -6.05
C THR A 39 -13.40 -6.89 -6.29
N VAL A 40 -13.13 -7.23 -7.54
CA VAL A 40 -12.33 -8.40 -7.91
C VAL A 40 -11.11 -8.00 -8.74
N LEU A 41 -10.09 -8.86 -8.75
CA LEU A 41 -8.93 -8.69 -9.60
C LEU A 41 -9.35 -8.65 -11.08
N MET A 42 -8.98 -7.58 -11.77
CA MET A 42 -9.51 -7.24 -13.10
C MET A 42 -8.86 -8.01 -14.26
N ASP A 43 -7.67 -8.60 -14.04
CA ASP A 43 -6.90 -9.33 -15.06
C ASP A 43 -6.96 -10.87 -14.89
N GLY A 44 -7.59 -11.37 -13.84
CA GLY A 44 -7.55 -12.78 -13.45
C GLY A 44 -8.50 -13.67 -14.25
N ARG A 45 -8.07 -14.89 -14.58
CA ARG A 45 -8.97 -15.94 -15.07
C ARG A 45 -9.95 -16.42 -14.00
N PHE A 46 -9.53 -16.31 -12.73
CA PHE A 46 -10.33 -16.69 -11.58
C PHE A 46 -10.62 -15.43 -10.77
N PRO A 47 -11.87 -15.19 -10.40
CA PRO A 47 -12.23 -14.04 -9.58
C PRO A 47 -11.65 -14.21 -8.17
N HIS A 48 -10.85 -13.28 -7.76
CA HIS A 48 -10.39 -13.09 -6.39
C HIS A 48 -10.80 -11.71 -5.93
N TYR A 49 -11.09 -11.54 -4.65
CA TYR A 49 -11.30 -10.21 -4.11
C TYR A 49 -10.13 -9.29 -4.38
N HIS A 50 -10.45 -8.05 -4.62
CA HIS A 50 -9.56 -6.90 -4.50
C HIS A 50 -10.22 -5.95 -3.50
N LEU A 51 -9.73 -5.95 -2.28
CA LEU A 51 -10.28 -5.18 -1.17
C LEU A 51 -9.42 -3.94 -0.96
N TYR A 52 -10.06 -2.81 -0.64
CA TYR A 52 -9.38 -1.52 -0.45
C TYR A 52 -9.75 -0.94 0.91
N TYR A 53 -8.73 -0.56 1.65
CA TYR A 53 -8.83 0.05 2.98
C TYR A 53 -8.14 1.41 2.96
N SER A 54 -8.66 2.38 3.69
CA SER A 54 -8.12 3.73 3.66
C SER A 54 -8.41 4.49 4.95
N ASN A 55 -7.92 5.74 4.98
CA ASN A 55 -8.31 6.73 5.96
C ASN A 55 -9.75 7.25 5.71
N ALA A 56 -10.16 8.31 6.43
CA ALA A 56 -11.51 8.85 6.31
C ALA A 56 -11.88 9.32 4.90
N ASN A 57 -10.90 9.85 4.16
CA ASN A 57 -11.12 10.52 2.87
C ASN A 57 -10.91 9.61 1.65
N ALA A 58 -10.45 8.38 1.83
CA ALA A 58 -10.06 7.48 0.74
C ALA A 58 -9.07 8.11 -0.27
N GLU A 59 -8.18 8.97 0.25
CA GLU A 59 -7.25 9.76 -0.56
C GLU A 59 -5.99 8.99 -0.94
N PRO A 60 -5.32 9.31 -2.08
CA PRO A 60 -4.03 8.75 -2.43
C PRO A 60 -3.02 8.86 -1.28
N GLY A 61 -2.22 7.80 -1.10
CA GLY A 61 -1.27 7.71 0.01
C GLY A 61 -1.84 7.19 1.33
N SER A 62 -3.12 6.79 1.33
CA SER A 62 -3.73 6.12 2.47
C SER A 62 -4.34 4.76 2.11
N VAL A 63 -4.42 4.44 0.82
CA VAL A 63 -5.14 3.29 0.30
C VAL A 63 -4.28 2.02 0.34
N MET A 64 -4.51 1.17 1.33
CA MET A 64 -4.00 -0.20 1.35
C MET A 64 -4.94 -1.11 0.57
N THR A 65 -4.43 -1.95 -0.33
CA THR A 65 -5.26 -2.91 -1.04
C THR A 65 -4.75 -4.33 -0.87
N THR A 66 -5.64 -5.29 -0.93
CA THR A 66 -5.27 -6.69 -0.77
C THR A 66 -5.93 -7.59 -1.81
N PHE A 67 -5.19 -8.63 -2.15
CA PHE A 67 -5.70 -9.83 -2.82
C PHE A 67 -5.74 -10.96 -1.79
N PRO A 68 -6.88 -11.23 -1.14
CA PRO A 68 -7.03 -12.40 -0.30
C PRO A 68 -6.88 -13.67 -1.15
N TYR A 69 -5.82 -14.45 -0.88
CA TYR A 69 -5.49 -15.65 -1.63
C TYR A 69 -4.68 -16.63 -0.77
N ASP A 70 -5.36 -17.50 -0.07
CA ASP A 70 -4.79 -18.43 0.91
C ASP A 70 -4.13 -19.68 0.27
N ARG A 71 -4.31 -19.90 -1.04
CA ARG A 71 -3.85 -21.13 -1.73
C ARG A 71 -2.34 -21.18 -1.97
N VAL A 72 -1.66 -20.04 -1.93
CA VAL A 72 -0.22 -19.94 -2.16
C VAL A 72 0.39 -19.02 -1.10
N ALA A 73 1.29 -19.56 -0.28
CA ALA A 73 2.11 -18.76 0.60
C ALA A 73 3.26 -18.11 -0.18
N GLY A 74 3.46 -16.82 0.01
CA GLY A 74 4.62 -16.13 -0.52
C GLY A 74 5.87 -16.47 0.29
N ARG A 75 7.02 -16.52 -0.38
CA ARG A 75 8.31 -16.66 0.31
C ARG A 75 8.98 -15.30 0.43
N ARG A 76 9.07 -14.80 1.66
CA ARG A 76 9.74 -13.53 1.96
C ARG A 76 11.25 -13.62 1.74
N GLY A 77 11.85 -12.50 1.36
CA GLY A 77 13.28 -12.41 1.12
C GLY A 77 13.71 -11.05 0.59
N SER A 78 14.93 -10.97 0.09
CA SER A 78 15.42 -9.77 -0.59
C SER A 78 14.67 -9.54 -1.93
N GLY A 79 14.60 -8.30 -2.37
CA GLY A 79 13.87 -7.89 -3.57
C GLY A 79 12.37 -7.75 -3.34
N GLN A 80 11.95 -7.46 -2.11
CA GLN A 80 10.56 -7.31 -1.70
C GLN A 80 10.36 -6.13 -0.76
N VAL A 81 9.12 -5.68 -0.61
CA VAL A 81 8.73 -4.78 0.47
C VAL A 81 8.77 -5.55 1.78
N GLU A 82 9.64 -5.12 2.68
CA GLU A 82 9.86 -5.73 4.00
C GLU A 82 8.84 -5.25 5.02
N ALA A 83 8.47 -3.97 4.98
CA ALA A 83 7.43 -3.41 5.85
C ALA A 83 6.71 -2.24 5.18
N ILE A 84 5.44 -2.07 5.54
CA ILE A 84 4.60 -0.92 5.18
C ILE A 84 4.43 -0.06 6.43
N ALA A 85 4.79 1.20 6.35
CA ALA A 85 4.74 2.12 7.48
C ALA A 85 3.56 3.09 7.36
N TYR A 86 2.75 3.15 8.41
CA TYR A 86 1.67 4.12 8.58
C TYR A 86 2.08 5.23 9.54
N THR A 87 1.51 6.41 9.36
CA THR A 87 1.65 7.52 10.32
C THR A 87 0.54 7.50 11.35
N ILE A 88 0.92 7.84 12.58
CA ILE A 88 0.05 8.12 13.72
C ILE A 88 0.45 9.44 14.37
N ALA A 89 -0.41 10.00 15.22
CA ALA A 89 -0.06 11.21 15.95
C ALA A 89 1.11 10.97 16.90
N GLN A 90 1.87 12.02 17.16
CA GLN A 90 2.91 12.00 18.20
C GLN A 90 2.29 11.72 19.57
N GLY A 91 2.87 10.78 20.32
CA GLY A 91 2.37 10.34 21.62
C GLY A 91 1.38 9.16 21.55
N ALA A 92 1.01 8.65 20.37
CA ALA A 92 0.06 7.55 20.22
C ALA A 92 0.67 6.13 20.36
N LEU A 93 2.00 5.97 20.39
CA LEU A 93 2.64 4.65 20.49
C LEU A 93 2.21 3.85 21.74
N PRO A 94 2.02 4.45 22.95
CA PRO A 94 1.53 3.69 24.10
C PRO A 94 0.15 3.08 23.88
N PHE A 95 -0.76 3.81 23.23
CA PHE A 95 -2.06 3.26 22.83
C PHE A 95 -1.89 2.07 21.88
N TRP A 96 -1.07 2.23 20.82
CA TRP A 96 -0.84 1.17 19.83
C TRP A 96 -0.25 -0.09 20.44
N HIS A 97 0.71 0.06 21.38
CA HIS A 97 1.28 -1.09 22.08
C HIS A 97 0.19 -1.91 22.83
N GLU A 98 -0.69 -1.25 23.58
CA GLU A 98 -1.76 -1.93 24.32
C GLU A 98 -2.90 -2.42 23.40
N HIS A 99 -3.21 -1.69 22.32
CA HIS A 99 -4.21 -2.07 21.34
C HIS A 99 -3.82 -3.35 20.60
N LEU A 100 -2.61 -3.42 20.06
CA LEU A 100 -2.07 -4.60 19.37
C LEU A 100 -2.04 -5.82 20.31
N LYS A 101 -1.63 -5.63 21.56
CA LYS A 101 -1.63 -6.68 22.59
C LYS A 101 -3.05 -7.20 22.88
N ARG A 102 -4.04 -6.32 22.97
CA ARG A 102 -5.46 -6.67 23.18
C ARG A 102 -5.99 -7.53 22.04
N HIS A 103 -5.62 -7.19 20.83
CA HIS A 103 -5.96 -7.95 19.62
C HIS A 103 -5.07 -9.17 19.38
N ARG A 104 -4.11 -9.47 20.30
CA ARG A 104 -3.16 -10.60 20.20
C ARG A 104 -2.32 -10.57 18.93
N ILE A 105 -2.00 -9.39 18.47
CA ILE A 105 -1.13 -9.17 17.30
C ILE A 105 0.33 -9.25 17.76
N GLU A 106 1.12 -10.01 17.01
CA GLU A 106 2.57 -10.06 17.22
C GLU A 106 3.17 -8.68 16.92
N GLN A 107 3.93 -8.16 17.89
CA GLN A 107 4.55 -6.85 17.81
C GLN A 107 5.95 -6.83 18.43
N GLY A 108 6.80 -5.96 17.90
CA GLY A 108 8.11 -5.64 18.47
C GLY A 108 8.03 -4.58 19.56
N PRO A 109 9.15 -4.29 20.22
CA PRO A 109 9.27 -3.14 21.11
C PRO A 109 9.21 -1.83 20.31
N VAL A 110 9.02 -0.72 21.03
CA VAL A 110 9.24 0.61 20.46
C VAL A 110 10.69 0.71 20.01
N ALA A 111 10.89 0.97 18.73
CA ALA A 111 12.19 1.16 18.11
C ALA A 111 12.29 2.57 17.52
N GLU A 112 13.51 2.94 17.09
CA GLU A 112 13.77 4.22 16.46
C GLU A 112 14.63 4.05 15.20
N ARG A 113 14.32 4.81 14.17
CA ARG A 113 15.08 4.88 12.93
C ARG A 113 14.98 6.30 12.35
N PHE A 114 16.10 6.89 11.98
CA PHE A 114 16.19 8.28 11.53
C PHE A 114 15.57 9.31 12.51
N GLY A 115 15.64 9.05 13.82
CA GLY A 115 15.01 9.87 14.84
C GLY A 115 13.50 9.76 14.96
N GLN A 116 12.89 8.80 14.26
CA GLN A 116 11.43 8.54 14.30
C GLN A 116 11.15 7.25 15.07
N ARG A 117 10.27 7.35 16.06
CA ARG A 117 9.85 6.21 16.90
C ARG A 117 8.72 5.45 16.23
N PHE A 118 8.78 4.11 16.29
CA PHE A 118 7.78 3.24 15.69
C PHE A 118 7.59 1.93 16.47
N ILE A 119 6.48 1.25 16.20
CA ILE A 119 6.24 -0.14 16.57
C ILE A 119 6.03 -0.94 15.28
N ARG A 120 6.76 -2.07 15.14
CA ARG A 120 6.51 -3.05 14.07
C ARG A 120 5.55 -4.11 14.57
N PHE A 121 4.62 -4.52 13.72
CA PHE A 121 3.64 -5.57 14.01
C PHE A 121 3.31 -6.40 12.75
N SER A 122 2.68 -7.55 12.93
CA SER A 122 2.46 -8.51 11.87
C SER A 122 0.98 -8.71 11.57
N HIS A 123 0.63 -8.78 10.29
CA HIS A 123 -0.64 -9.34 9.81
C HIS A 123 -0.64 -10.85 10.01
N PRO A 124 -1.78 -11.53 10.23
CA PRO A 124 -1.84 -12.99 10.34
C PRO A 124 -1.21 -13.75 9.18
N ALA A 125 -1.30 -13.24 7.96
CA ALA A 125 -0.63 -13.80 6.78
C ALA A 125 0.88 -13.52 6.71
N GLY A 126 1.48 -12.83 7.70
CA GLY A 126 2.93 -12.58 7.79
C GLY A 126 3.42 -11.27 7.14
N LEU A 127 2.53 -10.40 6.64
CA LEU A 127 2.92 -9.04 6.22
C LEU A 127 3.39 -8.24 7.44
N ALA A 128 4.44 -7.46 7.29
CA ALA A 128 4.92 -6.59 8.35
C ALA A 128 4.47 -5.14 8.13
N PHE A 129 3.98 -4.55 9.20
CA PHE A 129 3.55 -3.16 9.27
C PHE A 129 4.33 -2.41 10.34
N GLU A 130 4.40 -1.09 10.20
CA GLU A 130 4.93 -0.18 11.21
C GLU A 130 3.94 0.96 11.45
N VAL A 131 3.74 1.36 12.69
CA VAL A 131 3.10 2.64 13.04
C VAL A 131 4.19 3.60 13.51
N ILE A 132 4.32 4.75 12.84
CA ILE A 132 5.37 5.75 13.06
C ILE A 132 4.74 7.04 13.56
N GLU A 133 5.26 7.59 14.64
CA GLU A 133 4.85 8.91 15.11
C GLU A 133 5.29 10.00 14.13
N ASP A 134 4.33 10.79 13.64
CA ASP A 134 4.57 11.93 12.77
C ASP A 134 3.74 13.13 13.25
N LYS A 135 4.42 14.21 13.65
CA LYS A 135 3.79 15.45 14.13
C LYS A 135 3.28 16.35 13.00
N ASP A 136 3.76 16.14 11.77
CA ASP A 136 3.53 17.04 10.64
C ASP A 136 2.46 16.51 9.68
N ASP A 137 2.13 15.21 9.71
CA ASP A 137 1.03 14.63 8.93
C ASP A 137 -0.32 15.17 9.43
N ARG A 138 -1.11 15.77 8.54
CA ARG A 138 -2.42 16.38 8.80
C ARG A 138 -3.58 15.60 8.21
N ARG A 139 -3.33 14.47 7.55
CA ARG A 139 -4.40 13.62 7.01
C ARG A 139 -5.30 13.13 8.15
N ILE A 140 -6.57 12.91 7.83
CA ILE A 140 -7.60 12.53 8.79
C ILE A 140 -7.76 11.01 8.77
N GLY A 141 -7.39 10.34 9.87
CA GLY A 141 -7.58 8.90 10.02
C GLY A 141 -9.07 8.54 10.20
N TRP A 142 -9.39 7.29 9.92
CA TRP A 142 -10.71 6.74 10.24
C TRP A 142 -10.80 6.43 11.73
N THR A 143 -11.93 6.72 12.34
CA THR A 143 -12.19 6.41 13.75
C THR A 143 -13.08 5.18 13.88
N THR A 144 -12.86 4.40 14.93
CA THR A 144 -13.68 3.25 15.29
C THR A 144 -14.12 3.37 16.76
N ASP A 145 -14.90 2.42 17.25
CA ASP A 145 -15.26 2.40 18.69
C ASP A 145 -14.04 2.22 19.61
N GLU A 146 -12.93 1.66 19.08
CA GLU A 146 -11.70 1.40 19.84
C GLU A 146 -10.57 2.40 19.56
N ILE A 147 -10.58 3.07 18.41
CA ILE A 147 -9.50 3.95 17.94
C ILE A 147 -10.07 5.36 17.72
N ALA A 148 -9.68 6.27 18.59
CA ALA A 148 -10.07 7.67 18.48
C ALA A 148 -9.19 8.42 17.47
N GLN A 149 -9.57 9.65 17.12
CA GLN A 149 -8.90 10.47 16.09
C GLN A 149 -7.41 10.70 16.37
N ASN A 150 -7.03 10.85 17.65
CA ASN A 150 -5.62 11.09 18.00
C ASN A 150 -4.75 9.83 17.91
N GLU A 151 -5.34 8.66 17.89
CA GLU A 151 -4.68 7.36 17.75
C GLU A 151 -4.78 6.78 16.35
N SER A 152 -5.70 7.31 15.52
CA SER A 152 -6.02 6.73 14.21
C SER A 152 -4.84 6.79 13.23
N VAL A 153 -4.76 5.78 12.37
CA VAL A 153 -3.85 5.73 11.23
C VAL A 153 -4.28 6.79 10.21
N ARG A 154 -3.33 7.64 9.82
CA ARG A 154 -3.61 8.77 8.90
C ARG A 154 -3.38 8.43 7.44
N GLY A 155 -2.49 7.49 7.17
CA GLY A 155 -2.09 7.04 5.85
C GLY A 155 -0.65 6.54 5.87
N PHE A 156 -0.06 6.26 4.70
CA PHE A 156 1.32 5.78 4.67
C PHE A 156 2.31 6.86 5.12
N HIS A 157 3.30 6.44 5.90
CA HIS A 157 4.57 7.15 5.98
C HIS A 157 5.42 6.78 4.75
N GLY A 158 5.53 5.50 4.47
CA GLY A 158 6.29 4.96 3.35
C GLY A 158 6.47 3.45 3.42
N THR A 159 7.52 2.95 2.76
CA THR A 159 7.86 1.52 2.74
C THR A 159 9.32 1.28 3.08
N VAL A 160 9.60 0.10 3.62
CA VAL A 160 10.95 -0.46 3.76
C VAL A 160 11.12 -1.56 2.73
N LEU A 161 12.12 -1.45 1.87
CA LEU A 161 12.45 -2.45 0.85
C LEU A 161 13.72 -3.20 1.25
N SER A 162 13.68 -4.53 1.26
CA SER A 162 14.87 -5.35 1.43
C SER A 162 15.60 -5.48 0.09
N VAL A 163 16.86 -5.08 0.04
CA VAL A 163 17.69 -5.16 -1.18
C VAL A 163 19.08 -5.69 -0.87
N ARG A 164 19.65 -6.45 -1.80
CA ARG A 164 21.03 -6.96 -1.72
C ARG A 164 22.04 -5.97 -2.26
N ASP A 165 21.65 -5.18 -3.25
CA ASP A 165 22.45 -4.11 -3.82
C ASP A 165 21.68 -2.79 -3.70
N VAL A 166 22.25 -1.88 -2.90
CA VAL A 166 21.66 -0.54 -2.72
C VAL A 166 21.87 0.32 -3.95
N SER A 167 23.04 0.18 -4.62
CA SER A 167 23.45 1.10 -5.68
C SER A 167 22.56 1.04 -6.92
N GLU A 168 22.19 -0.17 -7.35
CA GLU A 168 21.28 -0.34 -8.49
C GLU A 168 19.89 0.18 -8.17
N GLN A 169 19.39 -0.15 -6.99
CA GLN A 169 18.07 0.31 -6.55
C GLN A 169 18.05 1.83 -6.31
N GLU A 170 19.13 2.40 -5.73
CA GLU A 170 19.28 3.85 -5.56
C GLU A 170 19.22 4.57 -6.92
N ARG A 171 19.93 4.05 -7.93
CA ARG A 171 19.92 4.64 -9.28
C ARG A 171 18.51 4.62 -9.88
N PHE A 172 17.78 3.51 -9.76
CA PHE A 172 16.39 3.45 -10.20
C PHE A 172 15.51 4.49 -9.49
N LEU A 173 15.61 4.62 -8.18
CA LEU A 173 14.83 5.59 -7.41
C LEU A 173 15.15 7.03 -7.81
N THR A 174 16.42 7.34 -8.04
CA THR A 174 16.84 8.73 -8.31
C THR A 174 16.67 9.13 -9.77
N GLU A 175 17.05 8.27 -10.71
CA GLU A 175 17.06 8.59 -12.13
C GLU A 175 15.71 8.32 -12.81
N ALA A 176 14.96 7.28 -12.37
CA ALA A 176 13.69 6.94 -12.99
C ALA A 176 12.47 7.51 -12.27
N LEU A 177 12.56 7.77 -10.96
CA LEU A 177 11.42 8.20 -10.14
C LEU A 177 11.60 9.57 -9.48
N GLY A 178 12.80 10.14 -9.48
CA GLY A 178 13.07 11.45 -8.90
C GLY A 178 13.16 11.50 -7.38
N PHE A 179 13.35 10.35 -6.72
CA PHE A 179 13.67 10.32 -5.29
C PHE A 179 15.06 10.92 -5.03
N ARG A 180 15.25 11.44 -3.84
CA ARG A 180 16.53 11.96 -3.36
C ARG A 180 16.93 11.21 -2.11
N LYS A 181 18.19 10.81 -2.00
CA LYS A 181 18.73 10.24 -0.76
C LYS A 181 18.82 11.31 0.31
N THR A 182 18.21 11.07 1.47
CA THR A 182 18.10 12.03 2.57
C THR A 182 18.76 11.58 3.87
N GLY A 183 19.25 10.33 3.94
CA GLY A 183 19.96 9.86 5.12
C GLY A 183 20.39 8.41 5.04
N VAL A 184 21.27 8.04 5.96
CA VAL A 184 21.71 6.66 6.23
C VAL A 184 21.70 6.45 7.74
N ASP A 185 21.14 5.32 8.18
CA ASP A 185 21.06 4.90 9.57
C ASP A 185 21.34 3.38 9.64
N GLY A 186 22.59 3.01 9.95
CA GLY A 186 23.04 1.63 9.87
C GLY A 186 22.86 1.02 8.47
N ALA A 187 22.09 -0.06 8.37
CA ALA A 187 21.75 -0.71 7.11
C ALA A 187 20.63 -0.02 6.32
N TYR A 188 20.04 1.05 6.86
CA TYR A 188 18.90 1.72 6.25
C TYR A 188 19.36 2.97 5.49
N HIS A 189 18.89 3.09 4.23
CA HIS A 189 19.13 4.24 3.36
C HIS A 189 17.79 4.89 3.06
N ARG A 190 17.56 6.13 3.50
CA ARG A 190 16.31 6.85 3.31
C ARG A 190 16.32 7.67 2.04
N PHE A 191 15.23 7.55 1.29
CA PHE A 191 14.94 8.32 0.09
C PHE A 191 13.60 9.03 0.24
N GLU A 192 13.49 10.22 -0.31
CA GLU A 192 12.28 11.02 -0.29
C GLU A 192 12.00 11.63 -1.66
N ILE A 193 10.72 11.67 -2.03
CA ILE A 193 10.24 12.29 -3.26
C ILE A 193 9.54 13.62 -2.94
N SER A 194 9.46 14.53 -3.89
CA SER A 194 8.80 15.84 -3.73
C SER A 194 9.30 16.61 -2.49
N SER A 195 8.40 16.99 -1.58
CA SER A 195 8.74 17.69 -0.34
C SER A 195 9.28 16.80 0.78
N GLY A 196 9.25 15.47 0.60
CA GLY A 196 9.60 14.51 1.66
C GLY A 196 8.52 14.37 2.74
N GLY A 197 8.84 13.58 3.78
CA GLY A 197 7.96 13.31 4.92
C GLY A 197 6.92 12.21 4.66
N ALA A 198 5.80 12.29 5.37
CA ALA A 198 4.71 11.34 5.25
C ALA A 198 4.22 11.19 3.81
N ASN A 199 3.94 9.95 3.40
CA ASN A 199 3.54 9.56 2.04
C ASN A 199 4.63 9.70 0.96
N LYS A 200 5.84 10.07 1.31
CA LYS A 200 6.91 10.41 0.36
C LYS A 200 8.26 9.78 0.71
N THR A 201 8.28 8.89 1.70
CA THR A 201 9.49 8.25 2.22
C THR A 201 9.58 6.81 1.74
N LEU A 202 10.75 6.42 1.26
CA LEU A 202 11.11 5.05 0.92
C LEU A 202 12.46 4.73 1.56
N ILE A 203 12.56 3.58 2.19
CA ILE A 203 13.78 3.14 2.86
C ILE A 203 14.28 1.86 2.20
N LEU A 204 15.53 1.84 1.78
CA LEU A 204 16.23 0.62 1.40
C LEU A 204 16.91 0.03 2.64
N MET A 205 16.61 -1.22 2.96
CA MET A 205 17.31 -2.01 3.95
C MET A 205 18.34 -2.89 3.24
N HIS A 206 19.61 -2.62 3.46
CA HIS A 206 20.72 -3.34 2.85
C HIS A 206 20.94 -4.68 3.52
N GLU A 207 20.63 -5.74 2.82
CA GLU A 207 20.76 -7.15 3.30
C GLU A 207 21.46 -7.99 2.23
N PRO A 208 22.78 -7.85 2.04
CA PRO A 208 23.52 -8.49 0.93
C PRO A 208 23.46 -10.01 0.95
N GLU A 209 23.38 -10.62 2.14
CA GLU A 209 23.37 -12.07 2.34
C GLU A 209 21.95 -12.67 2.37
N ARG A 210 20.91 -11.84 2.38
CA ARG A 210 19.53 -12.34 2.44
C ARG A 210 19.15 -13.03 1.14
N ALA A 211 18.63 -14.25 1.24
CA ALA A 211 18.14 -14.99 0.08
C ALA A 211 17.02 -14.22 -0.64
N PRO A 212 16.93 -14.26 -1.98
CA PRO A 212 15.86 -13.63 -2.71
C PRO A 212 14.48 -14.15 -2.29
N GLY A 213 13.50 -13.30 -2.21
CA GLY A 213 12.10 -13.67 -2.05
C GLY A 213 11.55 -14.37 -3.30
N SER A 214 10.31 -14.89 -3.22
CA SER A 214 9.66 -15.46 -4.41
C SER A 214 9.20 -14.35 -5.36
N TRP A 215 9.33 -14.58 -6.66
CA TRP A 215 8.71 -13.74 -7.69
C TRP A 215 7.22 -14.03 -7.84
N THR A 216 6.79 -15.23 -7.48
CA THR A 216 5.38 -15.59 -7.44
C THR A 216 4.76 -14.95 -6.21
N PHE A 217 3.75 -14.13 -6.42
CA PHE A 217 2.99 -13.51 -5.36
C PHE A 217 2.19 -14.56 -4.58
N GLY A 218 2.09 -14.37 -3.28
CA GLY A 218 1.34 -15.25 -2.39
C GLY A 218 1.13 -14.59 -1.04
N ALA A 219 0.28 -15.19 -0.22
CA ALA A 219 -0.05 -14.68 1.10
C ALA A 219 1.22 -14.32 1.91
N GLY A 220 1.22 -13.16 2.53
CA GLY A 220 2.34 -12.63 3.30
C GLY A 220 3.38 -11.84 2.51
N THR A 221 3.14 -11.54 1.21
CA THR A 221 4.03 -10.70 0.41
C THR A 221 3.30 -9.49 -0.17
N VAL A 222 4.03 -8.40 -0.37
CA VAL A 222 3.53 -7.23 -1.09
C VAL A 222 3.63 -7.49 -2.60
N HIS A 223 2.52 -7.25 -3.32
CA HIS A 223 2.45 -7.41 -4.76
C HIS A 223 3.16 -6.26 -5.47
N HIS A 224 2.80 -5.03 -5.14
CA HIS A 224 3.41 -3.81 -5.68
C HIS A 224 3.22 -2.63 -4.74
N LEU A 225 4.05 -1.63 -4.93
CA LEU A 225 3.85 -0.28 -4.44
C LEU A 225 3.48 0.63 -5.61
N ALA A 226 2.47 1.49 -5.43
CA ALA A 226 2.00 2.40 -6.45
C ALA A 226 2.31 3.85 -6.08
N LEU A 227 2.90 4.58 -7.03
CA LEU A 227 3.18 6.00 -6.93
C LEU A 227 2.13 6.82 -7.68
N TRP A 228 1.76 7.95 -7.12
CA TRP A 228 0.78 8.85 -7.70
C TRP A 228 1.41 9.78 -8.71
N VAL A 229 0.79 9.88 -9.88
CA VAL A 229 0.98 10.93 -10.88
C VAL A 229 -0.34 11.70 -11.06
N ALA A 230 -0.26 12.93 -11.56
CA ALA A 230 -1.41 13.83 -11.58
C ALA A 230 -2.55 13.37 -12.50
N ASP A 231 -2.21 12.87 -13.70
CA ASP A 231 -3.14 12.55 -14.78
C ASP A 231 -2.50 11.62 -15.83
N ASP A 232 -3.22 11.33 -16.89
CA ASP A 232 -2.78 10.44 -17.97
C ASP A 232 -1.59 11.02 -18.77
N GLU A 233 -1.45 12.33 -18.87
CA GLU A 233 -0.30 12.98 -19.50
C GLU A 233 0.96 12.76 -18.64
N ALA A 234 0.86 12.96 -17.35
CA ALA A 234 1.91 12.68 -16.38
C ALA A 234 2.28 11.18 -16.34
N LEU A 235 1.29 10.28 -16.47
CA LEU A 235 1.52 8.85 -16.54
C LEU A 235 2.29 8.46 -17.83
N SER A 236 1.92 9.06 -18.96
CA SER A 236 2.61 8.86 -20.23
C SER A 236 4.04 9.43 -20.21
N ALA A 237 4.25 10.59 -19.57
CA ALA A 237 5.56 11.17 -19.38
C ALA A 237 6.46 10.28 -18.49
N GLN A 238 5.90 9.66 -17.44
CA GLN A 238 6.64 8.71 -16.62
C GLN A 238 7.05 7.46 -17.41
N LYS A 239 6.18 6.96 -18.30
CA LYS A 239 6.50 5.84 -19.20
C LYS A 239 7.67 6.18 -20.09
N ALA A 240 7.68 7.37 -20.70
CA ALA A 240 8.77 7.84 -21.56
C ALA A 240 10.12 7.89 -20.81
N ILE A 241 10.14 8.30 -19.53
CA ILE A 241 11.36 8.28 -18.71
C ILE A 241 11.88 6.83 -18.54
N TYR A 242 11.00 5.87 -18.28
CA TYR A 242 11.41 4.47 -18.16
C TYR A 242 12.02 3.94 -19.47
N GLU A 243 11.37 4.23 -20.61
CA GLU A 243 11.83 3.81 -21.92
C GLU A 243 13.19 4.44 -22.28
N GLU A 244 13.38 5.75 -22.01
CA GLU A 244 14.65 6.46 -22.23
C GLU A 244 15.80 5.88 -21.41
N LEU A 245 15.51 5.45 -20.17
CA LEU A 245 16.48 4.82 -19.28
C LEU A 245 16.69 3.33 -19.56
N GLY A 246 15.97 2.75 -20.52
CA GLY A 246 16.12 1.36 -20.94
C GLY A 246 15.35 0.33 -20.11
N TYR A 247 14.36 0.76 -19.31
CA TYR A 247 13.43 -0.15 -18.61
C TYR A 247 12.34 -0.64 -19.57
N THR A 248 12.71 -1.59 -20.45
CA THR A 248 11.86 -2.09 -21.55
C THR A 248 10.76 -3.04 -21.09
N ASP A 249 10.74 -3.42 -19.82
CA ASP A 249 9.67 -4.22 -19.18
C ASP A 249 8.53 -3.36 -18.62
N ALA A 250 8.58 -2.04 -18.79
CA ALA A 250 7.47 -1.17 -18.45
C ALA A 250 6.21 -1.58 -19.24
N SER A 251 5.12 -1.83 -18.54
CA SER A 251 3.88 -2.28 -19.18
C SER A 251 3.22 -1.15 -19.98
N GLU A 252 2.30 -1.53 -20.87
CA GLU A 252 1.34 -0.56 -21.38
C GLU A 252 0.46 0.01 -20.25
N ILE A 253 -0.10 1.20 -20.49
CA ILE A 253 -1.07 1.82 -19.58
C ILE A 253 -2.35 0.99 -19.62
N LYS A 254 -2.85 0.64 -18.44
CA LYS A 254 -4.01 -0.23 -18.23
C LYS A 254 -5.12 0.55 -17.51
N ASP A 255 -6.35 0.36 -17.99
CA ASP A 255 -7.54 0.80 -17.29
C ASP A 255 -7.84 -0.18 -16.13
N ARG A 256 -7.90 0.36 -14.90
CA ARG A 256 -8.24 -0.34 -13.68
C ARG A 256 -9.62 0.07 -13.15
N PHE A 257 -10.45 0.61 -13.99
CA PHE A 257 -11.78 1.14 -13.71
C PHE A 257 -11.77 2.37 -12.80
N TYR A 258 -11.07 2.38 -11.68
CA TYR A 258 -10.99 3.51 -10.74
C TYR A 258 -9.76 4.40 -10.97
N PHE A 259 -8.77 3.88 -11.65
CA PHE A 259 -7.51 4.56 -11.98
C PHE A 259 -6.86 3.94 -13.23
N HIS A 260 -5.98 4.70 -13.89
CA HIS A 260 -5.11 4.18 -14.93
C HIS A 260 -3.74 3.89 -14.33
N SER A 261 -3.08 2.85 -14.81
CA SER A 261 -1.81 2.41 -14.25
C SER A 261 -0.86 1.79 -15.25
N MET A 262 0.44 1.86 -14.95
CA MET A 262 1.49 1.08 -15.59
C MET A 262 2.46 0.52 -14.56
N TYR A 263 3.16 -0.52 -14.92
CA TYR A 263 4.04 -1.29 -14.04
C TYR A 263 5.44 -1.41 -14.60
N VAL A 264 6.44 -1.35 -13.74
CA VAL A 264 7.84 -1.66 -14.05
C VAL A 264 8.44 -2.42 -12.89
N ARG A 265 9.33 -3.36 -13.17
CA ARG A 265 10.08 -4.04 -12.12
C ARG A 265 11.41 -3.33 -11.87
N SER A 266 11.64 -2.92 -10.64
CA SER A 266 12.91 -2.29 -10.26
C SER A 266 14.06 -3.30 -10.29
N PRO A 267 15.32 -2.85 -10.44
CA PRO A 267 16.48 -3.75 -10.39
C PRO A 267 16.55 -4.61 -9.14
N GLY A 268 16.10 -4.10 -8.00
CA GLY A 268 15.99 -4.85 -6.75
C GLY A 268 14.88 -5.91 -6.73
N GLY A 269 14.05 -6.03 -7.79
CA GLY A 269 13.00 -7.04 -7.91
C GLY A 269 11.60 -6.59 -7.49
N ILE A 270 11.45 -5.38 -6.94
CA ILE A 270 10.16 -4.84 -6.49
C ILE A 270 9.33 -4.39 -7.69
N LEU A 271 8.06 -4.79 -7.75
CA LEU A 271 7.12 -4.27 -8.74
C LEU A 271 6.65 -2.88 -8.31
N VAL A 272 6.92 -1.89 -9.15
CA VAL A 272 6.51 -0.50 -8.97
C VAL A 272 5.41 -0.17 -9.97
N GLU A 273 4.34 0.41 -9.49
CA GLU A 273 3.25 0.95 -10.29
C GLU A 273 3.33 2.47 -10.29
N CYS A 274 2.97 3.12 -11.40
CA CYS A 274 2.59 4.52 -11.42
C CYS A 274 1.14 4.61 -11.86
N CYS A 275 0.34 5.44 -11.20
CA CYS A 275 -1.09 5.53 -11.50
C CYS A 275 -1.68 6.92 -11.22
N CYS A 276 -2.79 7.22 -11.91
CA CYS A 276 -3.62 8.40 -11.70
C CYS A 276 -5.09 7.99 -11.60
N ASN A 277 -5.86 8.68 -10.75
CA ASN A 277 -7.29 8.43 -10.64
C ASN A 277 -8.03 8.84 -11.92
N VAL A 278 -9.05 8.04 -12.28
CA VAL A 278 -10.06 8.50 -13.25
C VAL A 278 -11.03 9.46 -12.56
N PRO A 279 -11.80 10.29 -13.31
CA PRO A 279 -12.84 11.13 -12.74
C PRO A 279 -13.82 10.33 -11.87
N GLY A 280 -14.03 10.78 -10.63
CA GLY A 280 -14.87 10.12 -9.63
C GLY A 280 -14.14 9.05 -8.80
N GLY A 281 -13.00 8.51 -9.23
CA GLY A 281 -12.25 7.51 -8.47
C GLY A 281 -13.14 6.40 -7.90
N PHE A 282 -13.08 6.15 -6.58
CA PHE A 282 -13.91 5.13 -5.92
C PHE A 282 -15.41 5.50 -5.84
N GLU A 283 -15.75 6.78 -5.98
CA GLU A 283 -17.14 7.26 -5.97
C GLU A 283 -17.82 7.15 -7.34
N LYS A 284 -17.14 6.61 -8.34
CA LYS A 284 -17.66 6.41 -9.70
C LYS A 284 -18.92 5.52 -9.73
N ASP A 285 -19.01 4.56 -8.81
CA ASP A 285 -20.08 3.56 -8.74
C ASP A 285 -20.72 3.39 -7.34
N GLU A 286 -20.24 4.13 -6.33
CA GLU A 286 -20.80 4.19 -4.98
C GLU A 286 -20.75 5.63 -4.46
N SER A 287 -21.70 6.00 -3.61
CA SER A 287 -21.62 7.29 -2.90
C SER A 287 -20.54 7.25 -1.80
N ALA A 288 -19.97 8.40 -1.44
CA ALA A 288 -18.96 8.50 -0.39
C ALA A 288 -19.38 7.85 0.95
N SER A 289 -20.68 7.91 1.29
CA SER A 289 -21.25 7.31 2.51
C SER A 289 -21.40 5.79 2.44
N GLU A 290 -21.47 5.22 1.23
CA GLU A 290 -21.68 3.77 1.00
C GLU A 290 -20.41 3.03 0.61
N LEU A 291 -19.28 3.73 0.46
CA LEU A 291 -18.01 3.11 0.07
C LEU A 291 -17.72 1.86 0.89
N GLY A 292 -17.43 0.76 0.18
CA GLY A 292 -17.03 -0.52 0.75
C GLY A 292 -18.15 -1.36 1.35
N THR A 293 -19.42 -0.95 1.26
CA THR A 293 -20.55 -1.70 1.83
C THR A 293 -20.99 -2.88 0.98
N LYS A 294 -20.70 -2.86 -0.31
CA LYS A 294 -21.13 -3.87 -1.29
C LYS A 294 -20.01 -4.27 -2.23
N LEU A 295 -20.14 -5.45 -2.83
CA LEU A 295 -19.26 -5.87 -3.93
C LEU A 295 -19.71 -5.19 -5.22
N HIS A 296 -18.82 -4.39 -5.79
CA HIS A 296 -18.95 -3.79 -7.12
C HIS A 296 -18.05 -4.52 -8.12
N LEU A 297 -18.60 -4.85 -9.28
CA LEU A 297 -17.84 -5.43 -10.37
C LEU A 297 -17.63 -4.39 -11.45
N PRO A 298 -16.48 -4.38 -12.13
CA PRO A 298 -16.33 -3.57 -13.33
C PRO A 298 -17.34 -4.04 -14.39
N PRO A 299 -17.79 -3.15 -15.29
CA PRO A 299 -18.87 -3.46 -16.24
C PRO A 299 -18.69 -4.72 -17.07
N TRP A 300 -17.43 -5.05 -17.41
CA TRP A 300 -17.10 -6.24 -18.20
C TRP A 300 -17.23 -7.56 -17.44
N PHE A 301 -17.49 -7.54 -16.12
CA PHE A 301 -17.74 -8.73 -15.30
C PHE A 301 -19.19 -8.85 -14.82
N GLU A 302 -20.05 -7.86 -15.07
CA GLU A 302 -21.42 -7.86 -14.56
C GLU A 302 -22.25 -9.05 -15.08
N ASP A 303 -22.09 -9.43 -16.33
CA ASP A 303 -22.79 -10.60 -16.92
C ASP A 303 -22.42 -11.92 -16.23
N ARG A 304 -21.30 -11.95 -15.51
CA ARG A 304 -20.79 -13.11 -14.76
C ARG A 304 -20.98 -12.99 -13.26
N ARG A 305 -21.71 -12.00 -12.78
CA ARG A 305 -21.86 -11.70 -11.34
C ARG A 305 -22.22 -12.94 -10.50
N ALA A 306 -23.22 -13.72 -10.92
CA ALA A 306 -23.66 -14.90 -10.19
C ALA A 306 -22.57 -15.99 -10.10
N GLU A 307 -21.83 -16.22 -11.18
CA GLU A 307 -20.69 -17.14 -11.23
C GLU A 307 -19.57 -16.67 -10.29
N ILE A 308 -19.24 -15.38 -10.33
CA ILE A 308 -18.18 -14.78 -9.51
C ILE A 308 -18.54 -14.90 -8.02
N LEU A 309 -19.75 -14.49 -7.63
CA LEU A 309 -20.21 -14.57 -6.25
C LEU A 309 -20.20 -16.00 -5.70
N ALA A 310 -20.48 -17.00 -6.52
CA ALA A 310 -20.45 -18.41 -6.10
C ALA A 310 -19.05 -18.94 -5.76
N THR A 311 -17.99 -18.24 -6.20
CA THR A 311 -16.59 -18.64 -5.97
C THR A 311 -15.89 -17.86 -4.89
N LEU A 312 -16.44 -16.70 -4.48
CA LEU A 312 -15.84 -15.84 -3.47
C LEU A 312 -16.22 -16.29 -2.06
N GLU A 313 -15.28 -16.18 -1.13
CA GLU A 313 -15.54 -16.33 0.29
C GLU A 313 -16.55 -15.24 0.74
N PRO A 314 -17.58 -15.57 1.55
CA PRO A 314 -18.46 -14.55 2.07
C PRO A 314 -17.70 -13.54 2.97
N VAL A 315 -17.87 -12.26 2.71
CA VAL A 315 -17.30 -11.17 3.51
C VAL A 315 -18.42 -10.36 4.14
N VAL A 316 -18.33 -10.19 5.45
CA VAL A 316 -19.19 -9.29 6.23
C VAL A 316 -18.46 -7.97 6.40
N ALA A 317 -18.89 -6.94 5.67
CA ALA A 317 -18.36 -5.60 5.86
C ALA A 317 -18.71 -5.08 7.27
N PRO A 318 -17.80 -4.33 7.94
CA PRO A 318 -18.15 -3.69 9.20
C PRO A 318 -19.31 -2.72 8.98
N ALA A 319 -20.19 -2.61 9.99
CA ALA A 319 -21.23 -1.59 9.97
C ALA A 319 -20.56 -0.22 9.78
N THR A 320 -21.05 0.59 8.83
CA THR A 320 -20.56 1.95 8.65
C THR A 320 -20.68 2.69 9.97
N ALA A 321 -19.54 3.10 10.54
CA ALA A 321 -19.56 3.94 11.73
C ALA A 321 -20.38 5.19 11.37
N THR A 322 -21.51 5.38 12.01
CA THR A 322 -22.25 6.64 11.91
C THR A 322 -21.30 7.72 12.43
N SER A 323 -20.85 8.60 11.55
CA SER A 323 -20.06 9.78 11.92
C SER A 323 -20.79 10.47 13.07
N ARG A 324 -20.28 10.32 14.29
CA ARG A 324 -20.65 11.21 15.38
C ARG A 324 -19.94 12.54 15.07
N VAL A 325 -20.70 13.44 14.42
CA VAL A 325 -20.35 14.84 14.24
C VAL A 325 -20.25 15.52 15.61
#